data_3a2d5ad374ce6342269fcaf3105bf6a1
#
_entry.id   3a2d5ad374ce6342269fcaf3105bf6a1
#
_cell.length_a   1.000
_cell.length_b   1.000
_cell.length_c   1.000
_cell.angle_alpha   90.00
_cell.angle_beta   90.00
_cell.angle_gamma   90.00
#
_symmetry.space_group_name_H-M   'P 1'
#
loop_
_entity.id
_entity.type
_entity.pdbx_description
1 polymer ?
#
loop_
_entity_poly.entity_id
_entity_poly.type
_entity_poly.pdbx_seq_one_letter_code
_entity_poly.pdbx_strand_id
1 'polypeptide(L)'
;KDKDNVVLAQGSLYRPPVKRGHFDFVYSWGVLHHTPSVEQGFNAIISSVAKGGEISFGAYRNWNSTGTSFQKSLRFFTCRMPKDLLYNICYLSVPVNWLYNSLFKHIPLLRELFRVFIKPAKDWRICHTDTFDWWHPYYNHYHTLDELKEMVARAGLNLESEDVPYNSVRASVST
;
A
#
# COMPACT_ATOMS: atom_id res chain seq x y z
N LYS A 1 -18.08 -13.68 -14.85
CA LYS A 1 -17.47 -14.95 -15.33
C LYS A 1 -16.77 -15.54 -14.14
N ASP A 2 -17.32 -16.60 -13.59
CA ASP A 2 -16.70 -17.36 -12.53
C ASP A 2 -15.38 -17.93 -13.06
N LYS A 3 -14.29 -17.63 -12.35
CA LYS A 3 -12.99 -18.22 -12.66
C LYS A 3 -12.79 -19.36 -11.67
N ASP A 4 -12.86 -20.58 -12.15
CA ASP A 4 -12.77 -21.82 -11.36
C ASP A 4 -11.43 -21.96 -10.60
N ASN A 5 -10.45 -21.09 -10.91
CA ASN A 5 -9.12 -21.08 -10.32
C ASN A 5 -8.89 -19.97 -9.29
N VAL A 6 -9.94 -19.28 -8.84
CA VAL A 6 -9.84 -18.20 -7.85
C VAL A 6 -10.69 -18.52 -6.62
N VAL A 7 -10.08 -18.54 -5.46
CA VAL A 7 -10.75 -18.69 -4.17
C VAL A 7 -10.65 -17.38 -3.40
N LEU A 8 -11.79 -16.84 -2.97
CA LEU A 8 -11.85 -15.65 -2.13
C LEU A 8 -12.12 -16.09 -0.69
N ALA A 9 -11.28 -15.61 0.25
CA ALA A 9 -11.44 -15.87 1.66
C ALA A 9 -11.37 -14.56 2.46
N GLN A 10 -12.28 -14.39 3.41
CA GLN A 10 -12.23 -13.29 4.37
C GLN A 10 -11.50 -13.76 5.63
N GLY A 11 -10.52 -12.96 6.10
CA GLY A 11 -9.77 -13.30 7.30
C GLY A 11 -8.88 -12.16 7.79
N SER A 12 -8.27 -12.37 8.95
CA SER A 12 -7.26 -11.44 9.46
C SER A 12 -5.91 -11.73 8.81
N LEU A 13 -5.20 -10.67 8.40
CA LEU A 13 -3.83 -10.78 7.88
C LEU A 13 -2.87 -11.40 8.92
N TYR A 14 -3.10 -11.15 10.22
CA TYR A 14 -2.29 -11.72 11.30
C TYR A 14 -2.57 -13.21 11.56
N ARG A 15 -3.68 -13.72 11.05
CA ARG A 15 -4.08 -15.14 11.10
C ARG A 15 -4.75 -15.48 9.78
N PRO A 16 -3.98 -15.51 8.68
CA PRO A 16 -4.56 -15.77 7.37
C PRO A 16 -5.22 -17.16 7.37
N PRO A 17 -6.45 -17.27 6.82
CA PRO A 17 -7.22 -18.53 6.83
C PRO A 17 -6.73 -19.47 5.73
N VAL A 18 -5.43 -19.69 5.67
CA VAL A 18 -4.76 -20.50 4.66
C VAL A 18 -3.77 -21.46 5.31
N LYS A 19 -3.42 -22.53 4.60
CA LYS A 19 -2.43 -23.52 5.08
C LYS A 19 -1.04 -22.87 5.17
N ARG A 20 -0.33 -23.20 6.22
CA ARG A 20 1.09 -22.84 6.37
C ARG A 20 1.93 -23.65 5.40
N GLY A 21 3.01 -23.05 4.88
CA GLY A 21 3.97 -23.72 4.00
C GLY A 21 3.35 -24.30 2.73
N HIS A 22 2.35 -23.65 2.15
CA HIS A 22 1.58 -24.24 1.07
C HIS A 22 1.70 -23.53 -0.29
N PHE A 23 1.98 -22.23 -0.28
CA PHE A 23 1.98 -21.44 -1.51
C PHE A 23 3.40 -21.27 -2.06
N ASP A 24 3.57 -21.53 -3.35
CA ASP A 24 4.85 -21.33 -4.05
C ASP A 24 5.17 -19.84 -4.21
N PHE A 25 4.13 -18.99 -4.24
CA PHE A 25 4.27 -17.55 -4.34
C PHE A 25 3.21 -16.82 -3.51
N VAL A 26 3.64 -15.87 -2.68
CA VAL A 26 2.79 -14.98 -1.90
C VAL A 26 3.04 -13.53 -2.30
N TYR A 27 1.97 -12.77 -2.49
CA TYR A 27 2.03 -11.39 -2.94
C TYR A 27 1.27 -10.47 -1.99
N SER A 28 1.91 -9.40 -1.54
CA SER A 28 1.30 -8.42 -0.63
C SER A 28 1.74 -6.99 -0.95
N TRP A 29 1.00 -6.33 -1.83
CA TRP A 29 1.24 -4.94 -2.20
C TRP A 29 0.09 -4.05 -1.75
N GLY A 30 0.40 -2.87 -1.20
CA GLY A 30 -0.60 -1.92 -0.77
C GLY A 30 -1.37 -2.33 0.50
N VAL A 31 -0.92 -3.33 1.25
CA VAL A 31 -1.69 -3.92 2.37
C VAL A 31 -0.99 -3.77 3.71
N LEU A 32 0.25 -4.26 3.84
CA LEU A 32 0.95 -4.37 5.13
C LEU A 32 1.07 -3.03 5.87
N HIS A 33 1.31 -1.95 5.14
CA HIS A 33 1.47 -0.62 5.74
C HIS A 33 0.16 -0.02 6.29
N HIS A 34 -0.98 -0.65 6.03
CA HIS A 34 -2.28 -0.30 6.62
C HIS A 34 -2.66 -1.18 7.82
N THR A 35 -1.74 -1.95 8.34
CA THR A 35 -1.94 -2.79 9.51
C THR A 35 -1.33 -2.17 10.78
N PRO A 36 -1.76 -2.56 11.99
CA PRO A 36 -1.15 -2.08 13.24
C PRO A 36 0.37 -2.31 13.33
N SER A 37 0.87 -3.42 12.77
CA SER A 37 2.29 -3.76 12.71
C SER A 37 2.63 -4.44 11.39
N VAL A 38 3.43 -3.76 10.58
CA VAL A 38 3.92 -4.29 9.29
C VAL A 38 4.71 -5.57 9.48
N GLU A 39 5.60 -5.61 10.48
CA GLU A 39 6.45 -6.76 10.76
C GLU A 39 5.65 -8.00 11.20
N GLN A 40 4.68 -7.82 12.08
CA GLN A 40 3.80 -8.93 12.47
C GLN A 40 2.96 -9.45 11.30
N GLY A 41 2.44 -8.54 10.46
CA GLY A 41 1.72 -8.90 9.25
C GLY A 41 2.61 -9.66 8.27
N PHE A 42 3.82 -9.18 8.04
CA PHE A 42 4.82 -9.82 7.19
C PHE A 42 5.15 -11.24 7.69
N ASN A 43 5.47 -11.40 8.97
CA ASN A 43 5.77 -12.70 9.56
C ASN A 43 4.57 -13.68 9.48
N ALA A 44 3.35 -13.16 9.60
CA ALA A 44 2.16 -13.99 9.48
C ALA A 44 1.99 -14.52 8.04
N ILE A 45 2.17 -13.68 7.02
CA ILE A 45 2.01 -14.13 5.61
C ILE A 45 3.14 -15.00 5.13
N ILE A 46 4.40 -14.80 5.60
CA ILE A 46 5.53 -15.68 5.31
C ILE A 46 5.22 -17.12 5.73
N SER A 47 4.53 -17.30 6.85
CA SER A 47 4.20 -18.64 7.33
C SER A 47 3.39 -19.49 6.35
N SER A 48 2.78 -18.87 5.34
CA SER A 48 2.04 -19.56 4.28
C SER A 48 2.88 -19.93 3.07
N VAL A 49 4.09 -19.38 2.94
CA VAL A 49 5.01 -19.68 1.84
C VAL A 49 5.62 -21.07 2.03
N ALA A 50 5.62 -21.86 0.97
CA ALA A 50 6.24 -23.20 0.96
C ALA A 50 7.78 -23.10 1.04
N LYS A 51 8.44 -24.20 1.41
CA LYS A 51 9.90 -24.31 1.28
C LYS A 51 10.29 -24.15 -0.19
N GLY A 52 11.29 -23.32 -0.47
CA GLY A 52 11.67 -22.94 -1.83
C GLY A 52 10.70 -22.02 -2.55
N GLY A 53 9.60 -21.62 -1.90
CA GLY A 53 8.65 -20.65 -2.41
C GLY A 53 9.12 -19.20 -2.18
N GLU A 54 8.39 -18.25 -2.74
CA GLU A 54 8.76 -16.84 -2.74
C GLU A 54 7.67 -15.93 -2.21
N ILE A 55 8.10 -14.78 -1.71
CA ILE A 55 7.22 -13.68 -1.32
C ILE A 55 7.63 -12.39 -2.03
N SER A 56 6.65 -11.64 -2.53
CA SER A 56 6.87 -10.26 -2.98
C SER A 56 5.97 -9.31 -2.19
N PHE A 57 6.57 -8.30 -1.57
CA PHE A 57 5.81 -7.32 -0.81
C PHE A 57 6.38 -5.92 -0.94
N GLY A 58 5.51 -4.93 -0.77
CA GLY A 58 5.88 -3.52 -0.82
C GLY A 58 5.11 -2.71 0.21
N ALA A 59 5.71 -1.60 0.62
CA ALA A 59 5.13 -0.64 1.53
C ALA A 59 5.30 0.80 1.01
N TYR A 60 4.53 1.73 1.56
CA TYR A 60 4.68 3.14 1.20
C TYR A 60 6.10 3.63 1.53
N ARG A 61 6.69 4.31 0.54
CA ARG A 61 8.03 4.85 0.67
C ARG A 61 8.05 6.01 1.65
N ASN A 62 9.04 6.02 2.52
CA ASN A 62 9.29 7.16 3.39
C ASN A 62 9.92 8.31 2.56
N TRP A 63 9.09 9.27 2.19
CA TRP A 63 9.53 10.52 1.60
C TRP A 63 9.67 11.52 2.74
N ASN A 64 10.89 11.78 3.20
CA ASN A 64 11.17 12.83 4.18
C ASN A 64 10.90 14.21 3.58
N SER A 65 9.62 14.57 3.43
CA SER A 65 9.18 15.84 2.87
C SER A 65 8.21 16.56 3.81
N THR A 66 8.21 17.88 3.75
CA THR A 66 7.26 18.75 4.47
C THR A 66 5.79 18.37 4.18
N GLY A 67 5.52 17.89 2.96
CA GLY A 67 4.21 17.38 2.56
C GLY A 67 3.73 16.20 3.37
N THR A 68 4.64 15.33 3.82
CA THR A 68 4.30 14.16 4.65
C THR A 68 3.77 14.55 6.02
N SER A 69 4.33 15.60 6.63
CA SER A 69 3.89 16.08 7.95
C SER A 69 2.50 16.71 7.87
N PHE A 70 2.23 17.51 6.84
CA PHE A 70 0.91 18.07 6.61
C PHE A 70 -0.15 16.99 6.34
N GLN A 71 0.19 15.99 5.53
CA GLN A 71 -0.68 14.83 5.29
C GLN A 71 -0.99 14.08 6.58
N LYS A 72 -0.01 13.84 7.45
CA LYS A 72 -0.22 13.19 8.75
C LYS A 72 -1.22 13.97 9.62
N SER A 73 -1.13 15.31 9.63
CA SER A 73 -2.06 16.16 10.38
C SER A 73 -3.48 16.07 9.84
N LEU A 74 -3.67 16.14 8.52
CA LEU A 74 -4.99 15.98 7.90
C LEU A 74 -5.57 14.57 8.14
N ARG A 75 -4.75 13.55 8.05
CA ARG A 75 -5.16 12.15 8.30
C ARG A 75 -5.66 11.93 9.72
N PHE A 76 -5.15 12.69 10.70
CA PHE A 76 -5.69 12.62 12.07
C PHE A 76 -7.21 12.85 12.11
N PHE A 77 -7.72 13.72 11.25
CA PHE A 77 -9.16 13.99 11.14
C PHE A 77 -9.85 13.02 10.18
N THR A 78 -9.31 12.82 8.98
CA THR A 78 -9.99 12.06 7.92
C THR A 78 -10.17 10.58 8.27
N CYS A 79 -9.17 9.93 8.91
CA CYS A 79 -9.28 8.53 9.32
C CYS A 79 -10.29 8.28 10.47
N ARG A 80 -10.81 9.35 11.09
CA ARG A 80 -11.83 9.30 12.14
C ARG A 80 -13.22 9.70 11.63
N MET A 81 -13.32 10.20 10.41
CA MET A 81 -14.59 10.51 9.78
C MET A 81 -15.41 9.24 9.49
N PRO A 82 -16.76 9.32 9.51
CA PRO A 82 -17.60 8.27 8.96
C PRO A 82 -17.19 7.98 7.51
N LYS A 83 -17.06 6.68 7.18
CA LYS A 83 -16.55 6.24 5.86
C LYS A 83 -17.35 6.82 4.71
N ASP A 84 -18.68 6.80 4.81
CA ASP A 84 -19.57 7.30 3.76
C ASP A 84 -19.41 8.80 3.55
N LEU A 85 -19.21 9.56 4.65
CA LEU A 85 -18.96 10.99 4.57
C LEU A 85 -17.64 11.28 3.85
N LEU A 86 -16.56 10.61 4.26
CA LEU A 86 -15.26 10.79 3.63
C LEU A 86 -15.27 10.34 2.17
N TYR A 87 -15.95 9.22 1.87
CA TYR A 87 -16.11 8.72 0.50
C TYR A 87 -16.78 9.78 -0.39
N ASN A 88 -17.86 10.41 0.09
CA ASN A 88 -18.54 11.48 -0.63
C ASN A 88 -17.69 12.75 -0.77
N ILE A 89 -16.94 13.13 0.28
CA ILE A 89 -16.00 14.25 0.20
C ILE A 89 -14.93 14.00 -0.86
N CYS A 90 -14.45 12.77 -0.99
CA CYS A 90 -13.45 12.42 -1.99
C CYS A 90 -13.92 12.60 -3.44
N TYR A 91 -15.22 12.73 -3.73
CA TYR A 91 -15.69 13.14 -5.06
C TYR A 91 -15.20 14.54 -5.47
N LEU A 92 -14.84 15.39 -4.54
CA LEU A 92 -14.21 16.68 -4.84
C LEU A 92 -12.83 16.50 -5.53
N SER A 93 -12.22 15.33 -5.41
CA SER A 93 -11.01 15.00 -6.17
C SER A 93 -11.24 14.98 -7.69
N VAL A 94 -12.44 14.70 -8.15
CA VAL A 94 -12.75 14.56 -9.59
C VAL A 94 -12.56 15.87 -10.36
N PRO A 95 -13.21 16.98 -10.02
CA PRO A 95 -12.98 18.26 -10.70
C PRO A 95 -11.54 18.74 -10.50
N VAL A 96 -10.94 18.51 -9.33
CA VAL A 96 -9.54 18.87 -9.05
C VAL A 96 -8.61 18.05 -9.93
N ASN A 97 -8.89 16.77 -10.13
CA ASN A 97 -8.10 15.89 -11.03
C ASN A 97 -8.18 16.36 -12.50
N TRP A 98 -9.34 16.83 -12.93
CA TRP A 98 -9.49 17.39 -14.27
C TRP A 98 -8.62 18.65 -14.44
N LEU A 99 -8.66 19.59 -13.48
CA LEU A 99 -7.80 20.78 -13.49
C LEU A 99 -6.31 20.40 -13.40
N TYR A 100 -5.96 19.42 -12.58
CA TYR A 100 -4.59 18.92 -12.47
C TYR A 100 -4.09 18.39 -13.82
N ASN A 101 -4.85 17.52 -14.48
CA ASN A 101 -4.45 16.93 -15.75
C ASN A 101 -4.41 17.94 -16.90
N SER A 102 -5.25 18.97 -16.86
CA SER A 102 -5.32 20.00 -17.91
C SER A 102 -4.25 21.08 -17.75
N LEU A 103 -3.96 21.50 -16.52
CA LEU A 103 -3.17 22.71 -16.26
C LEU A 103 -2.03 22.48 -15.25
N PHE A 104 -2.36 22.00 -14.05
CA PHE A 104 -1.45 22.09 -12.90
C PHE A 104 -0.26 21.13 -12.96
N LYS A 105 -0.37 20.01 -13.67
CA LYS A 105 0.74 19.05 -13.84
C LYS A 105 1.97 19.67 -14.53
N HIS A 106 1.78 20.75 -15.32
CA HIS A 106 2.84 21.45 -16.02
C HIS A 106 3.55 22.51 -15.18
N ILE A 107 2.97 22.89 -14.03
CA ILE A 107 3.51 23.88 -13.10
C ILE A 107 4.06 23.14 -11.87
N PRO A 108 5.40 23.06 -11.68
CA PRO A 108 6.00 22.20 -10.66
C PRO A 108 5.44 22.41 -9.25
N LEU A 109 5.28 23.68 -8.82
CA LEU A 109 4.75 24.00 -7.49
C LEU A 109 3.31 23.52 -7.31
N LEU A 110 2.43 23.78 -8.28
CA LEU A 110 1.03 23.36 -8.22
C LEU A 110 0.91 21.84 -8.31
N ARG A 111 1.74 21.22 -9.15
CA ARG A 111 1.79 19.76 -9.28
C ARG A 111 2.01 19.09 -7.94
N GLU A 112 3.01 19.50 -7.18
CA GLU A 112 3.32 18.90 -5.88
C GLU A 112 2.27 19.25 -4.83
N LEU A 113 1.76 20.49 -4.83
CA LEU A 113 0.69 20.91 -3.92
C LEU A 113 -0.57 20.05 -4.08
N PHE A 114 -1.04 19.88 -5.30
CA PHE A 114 -2.29 19.11 -5.54
C PHE A 114 -2.12 17.61 -5.29
N ARG A 115 -0.94 17.05 -5.53
CA ARG A 115 -0.64 15.64 -5.22
C ARG A 115 -0.67 15.33 -3.73
N VAL A 116 -0.60 16.33 -2.87
CA VAL A 116 -0.81 16.17 -1.42
C VAL A 116 -2.26 15.82 -1.12
N PHE A 117 -3.22 16.42 -1.82
CA PHE A 117 -4.64 16.29 -1.53
C PHE A 117 -5.34 15.19 -2.31
N ILE A 118 -4.91 14.93 -3.54
CA ILE A 118 -5.53 13.94 -4.42
C ILE A 118 -4.50 12.96 -4.97
N LYS A 119 -4.97 11.82 -5.47
CA LYS A 119 -4.17 10.87 -6.26
C LYS A 119 -4.54 11.02 -7.74
N PRO A 120 -3.79 11.84 -8.50
CA PRO A 120 -4.16 12.10 -9.89
C PRO A 120 -4.09 10.84 -10.74
N ALA A 121 -5.13 10.61 -11.54
CA ALA A 121 -5.22 9.49 -12.49
C ALA A 121 -5.89 9.94 -13.79
N LYS A 122 -5.75 9.15 -14.86
CA LYS A 122 -6.45 9.40 -16.12
C LYS A 122 -7.95 9.15 -15.98
N ASP A 123 -8.32 8.05 -15.31
CA ASP A 123 -9.72 7.72 -15.00
C ASP A 123 -10.11 8.38 -13.67
N TRP A 124 -11.21 9.08 -13.67
CA TRP A 124 -11.73 9.77 -12.49
C TRP A 124 -12.13 8.79 -11.35
N ARG A 125 -12.57 7.57 -11.71
CA ARG A 125 -12.92 6.53 -10.74
C ARG A 125 -11.69 6.09 -9.96
N ILE A 126 -10.59 5.90 -10.66
CA ILE A 126 -9.29 5.57 -10.04
C ILE A 126 -8.84 6.73 -9.15
N CYS A 127 -8.88 7.97 -9.65
CA CYS A 127 -8.53 9.14 -8.83
C CYS A 127 -9.36 9.22 -7.54
N HIS A 128 -10.67 9.04 -7.64
CA HIS A 128 -11.57 9.07 -6.49
C HIS A 128 -11.25 7.94 -5.51
N THR A 129 -11.15 6.69 -5.99
CA THR A 129 -10.89 5.52 -5.15
C THR A 129 -9.52 5.60 -4.47
N ASP A 130 -8.48 5.95 -5.22
CA ASP A 130 -7.13 6.09 -4.69
C ASP A 130 -7.02 7.27 -3.70
N THR A 131 -7.77 8.35 -3.93
CA THR A 131 -7.85 9.48 -2.99
C THR A 131 -8.53 9.06 -1.69
N PHE A 132 -9.62 8.30 -1.77
CA PHE A 132 -10.29 7.75 -0.59
C PHE A 132 -9.37 6.78 0.16
N ASP A 133 -8.73 5.84 -0.54
CA ASP A 133 -7.78 4.88 0.04
C ASP A 133 -6.58 5.59 0.70
N TRP A 134 -6.16 6.71 0.16
CA TRP A 134 -5.11 7.55 0.74
C TRP A 134 -5.50 8.18 2.08
N TRP A 135 -6.76 8.59 2.23
CA TRP A 135 -7.22 9.33 3.41
C TRP A 135 -7.91 8.50 4.48
N HIS A 136 -8.49 7.35 4.10
CA HIS A 136 -9.33 6.55 4.98
C HIS A 136 -8.58 5.67 5.98
N PRO A 137 -7.50 4.94 5.63
CA PRO A 137 -6.90 3.96 6.52
C PRO A 137 -6.37 4.60 7.81
N TYR A 138 -6.68 3.99 8.96
CA TYR A 138 -6.21 4.49 10.26
C TYR A 138 -4.69 4.37 10.38
N TYR A 139 -4.15 3.20 10.03
CA TYR A 139 -2.72 2.96 9.99
C TYR A 139 -2.15 3.32 8.62
N ASN A 140 -0.96 3.94 8.62
CA ASN A 140 -0.24 4.27 7.41
C ASN A 140 1.25 4.38 7.71
N HIS A 141 1.92 3.24 7.64
CA HIS A 141 3.34 3.15 7.90
C HIS A 141 4.15 3.43 6.64
N TYR A 142 5.25 4.12 6.81
CA TYR A 142 6.20 4.42 5.73
C TYR A 142 7.51 3.71 6.02
N HIS A 143 8.06 3.06 5.03
CA HIS A 143 9.32 2.33 5.14
C HIS A 143 10.29 2.76 4.06
N THR A 144 11.58 2.71 4.39
CA THR A 144 12.64 2.74 3.39
C THR A 144 12.82 1.36 2.77
N LEU A 145 13.48 1.30 1.62
CA LEU A 145 13.79 0.02 1.00
C LEU A 145 14.73 -0.83 1.88
N ASP A 146 15.66 -0.17 2.59
CA ASP A 146 16.59 -0.85 3.49
C ASP A 146 15.87 -1.47 4.69
N GLU A 147 14.87 -0.79 5.27
CA GLU A 147 14.03 -1.39 6.31
C GLU A 147 13.28 -2.64 5.83
N LEU A 148 12.80 -2.64 4.57
CA LEU A 148 12.17 -3.83 4.00
C LEU A 148 13.17 -4.98 3.80
N LYS A 149 14.40 -4.68 3.37
CA LYS A 149 15.49 -5.68 3.26
C LYS A 149 15.88 -6.21 4.63
N GLU A 150 15.95 -5.37 5.64
CA GLU A 150 16.20 -5.83 7.02
C GLU A 150 15.11 -6.76 7.55
N MET A 151 13.84 -6.50 7.20
CA MET A 151 12.73 -7.41 7.56
C MET A 151 12.92 -8.79 6.90
N VAL A 152 13.33 -8.83 5.63
CA VAL A 152 13.67 -10.06 4.91
C VAL A 152 14.80 -10.81 5.62
N ALA A 153 15.88 -10.11 5.95
CA ALA A 153 17.05 -10.70 6.63
C ALA A 153 16.70 -11.24 8.02
N ARG A 154 15.94 -10.49 8.83
CA ARG A 154 15.49 -10.94 10.16
C ARG A 154 14.57 -12.16 10.10
N ALA A 155 13.82 -12.31 9.01
CA ALA A 155 12.98 -13.48 8.78
C ALA A 155 13.74 -14.71 8.25
N GLY A 156 15.05 -14.60 8.03
CA GLY A 156 15.88 -15.68 7.50
C GLY A 156 15.59 -16.03 6.04
N LEU A 157 15.11 -15.06 5.26
CA LEU A 157 14.82 -15.23 3.84
C LEU A 157 15.99 -14.76 2.98
N ASN A 158 16.10 -15.31 1.77
CA ASN A 158 17.06 -14.87 0.77
C ASN A 158 16.44 -13.74 -0.06
N LEU A 159 17.09 -12.59 -0.13
CA LEU A 159 16.67 -11.49 -0.99
C LEU A 159 16.96 -11.83 -2.46
N GLU A 160 15.94 -11.86 -3.30
CA GLU A 160 16.06 -12.19 -4.73
C GLU A 160 16.14 -10.92 -5.60
N SER A 161 15.31 -9.93 -5.30
CA SER A 161 15.31 -8.68 -6.04
C SER A 161 14.67 -7.54 -5.25
N GLU A 162 14.99 -6.32 -5.66
CA GLU A 162 14.39 -5.09 -5.14
C GLU A 162 13.86 -4.22 -6.28
N ASP A 163 12.78 -3.49 -6.02
CA ASP A 163 12.20 -2.53 -6.95
C ASP A 163 12.15 -1.16 -6.29
N VAL A 164 13.12 -0.32 -6.61
CA VAL A 164 13.27 1.02 -6.04
C VAL A 164 12.07 1.92 -6.34
N PRO A 165 11.56 2.03 -7.58
CA PRO A 165 10.39 2.84 -7.89
C PRO A 165 9.17 2.52 -7.05
N TYR A 166 8.90 1.24 -6.81
CA TYR A 166 7.71 0.78 -6.10
C TYR A 166 7.93 0.48 -4.61
N ASN A 167 9.17 0.68 -4.13
CA ASN A 167 9.56 0.39 -2.74
C ASN A 167 9.11 -1.00 -2.29
N SER A 168 9.54 -1.98 -3.05
CA SER A 168 9.19 -3.39 -2.83
C SER A 168 10.37 -4.32 -2.97
N VAL A 169 10.24 -5.50 -2.38
CA VAL A 169 11.26 -6.56 -2.39
C VAL A 169 10.62 -7.90 -2.71
N ARG A 170 11.42 -8.79 -3.30
CA ARG A 170 11.11 -10.20 -3.51
C ARG A 170 12.15 -11.04 -2.79
N ALA A 171 11.70 -12.03 -2.07
CA ALA A 171 12.56 -12.91 -1.27
C ALA A 171 12.09 -14.36 -1.34
N SER A 172 12.99 -15.31 -1.15
CA SER A 172 12.70 -16.74 -1.13
C SER A 172 12.89 -17.37 0.25
N VAL A 173 12.10 -18.40 0.53
CA VAL A 173 12.26 -19.27 1.70
C VAL A 173 13.30 -20.33 1.35
N SER A 174 14.29 -20.55 2.21
CA SER A 174 15.30 -21.60 2.02
C SER A 174 14.64 -22.98 1.88
N THR A 175 15.21 -23.82 1.03
CA THR A 175 14.77 -25.20 0.76
C THR A 175 14.90 -26.13 1.96
#